data_82190d1b24235067a1196c84c7bc74a5
#
_entry.id   82190d1b24235067a1196c84c7bc74a5
#
_cell.length_a   1.000
_cell.length_b   1.000
_cell.length_c   1.000
_cell.angle_alpha   90.00
_cell.angle_beta   90.00
_cell.angle_gamma   90.00
#
_symmetry.space_group_name_H-M   'P 1'
#
loop_
_entity.id
_entity.type
_entity.pdbx_description
1 polymer ?
#
loop_
_entity_poly.entity_id
_entity_poly.type
_entity_poly.pdbx_seq_one_letter_code
_entity_poly.pdbx_strand_id
1 'polypeptide(L)'
;MLYAEGVSDDILVAYPTADDAAVAELAADAGARAAIAIMVDSAEQLPALARHASEEAPLRVCLDVDASWKPVPGVHIGTLRSPTHSPRQAADLARAVDSTPGLRVIGVMMYEGHIAGVGDAGSGPRGAAIRLMQKLSRKELAKRRAKVVAAVEAAVGKLELVNGGGTGSLESTCAESAVTEAAAGSGFVGPTLFDNYRAFTPTPASWFLLPVVRRPKKDTVTVAGGGRIASGPAGTDRLPSPSFPAGLSYAPDEGPGEVQTPLTGDAARTLHIGDPVWFRHVKAGETAEHANAAIVVADGAIIDRWDTYRGKGLIYS
;
A
#
# COMPACT_ATOMS: atom_id res chain seq x y z
N MET A 1 -8.66 9.77 -12.70
CA MET A 1 -8.75 10.77 -11.60
C MET A 1 -7.43 11.53 -11.43
N LEU A 2 -6.33 10.96 -10.92
CA LEU A 2 -5.10 11.74 -10.61
C LEU A 2 -4.58 12.57 -11.79
N TYR A 3 -4.52 11.96 -12.98
CA TYR A 3 -4.16 12.66 -14.20
C TYR A 3 -5.18 13.75 -14.58
N ALA A 4 -6.47 13.42 -14.62
CA ALA A 4 -7.52 14.34 -15.01
C ALA A 4 -7.66 15.57 -14.07
N GLU A 5 -7.27 15.42 -12.80
CA GLU A 5 -7.25 16.52 -11.82
C GLU A 5 -5.91 17.27 -11.77
N GLY A 6 -4.95 16.90 -12.61
CA GLY A 6 -3.62 17.53 -12.66
C GLY A 6 -2.78 17.30 -11.39
N VAL A 7 -3.03 16.19 -10.67
CA VAL A 7 -2.29 15.87 -9.44
C VAL A 7 -0.87 15.39 -9.77
N SER A 8 -0.72 14.61 -10.86
CA SER A 8 0.57 14.11 -11.32
C SER A 8 0.53 13.83 -12.82
N ASP A 9 1.66 14.03 -13.47
CA ASP A 9 1.95 13.67 -14.86
C ASP A 9 2.92 12.47 -14.98
N ASP A 10 3.23 11.82 -13.84
CA ASP A 10 3.98 10.58 -13.78
C ASP A 10 3.30 9.61 -12.80
N ILE A 11 2.56 8.65 -13.35
CA ILE A 11 1.67 7.75 -12.60
C ILE A 11 1.96 6.31 -12.98
N LEU A 12 2.31 5.49 -12.01
CA LEU A 12 2.38 4.04 -12.16
C LEU A 12 1.11 3.39 -11.58
N VAL A 13 0.33 2.72 -12.43
CA VAL A 13 -0.75 1.83 -12.00
C VAL A 13 -0.10 0.54 -11.52
N ALA A 14 0.03 0.42 -10.20
CA ALA A 14 0.87 -0.59 -9.52
C ALA A 14 0.23 -1.99 -9.42
N TYR A 15 -0.74 -2.30 -10.25
CA TYR A 15 -1.39 -3.61 -10.37
C TYR A 15 -1.73 -3.90 -11.84
N PRO A 16 -1.62 -5.15 -12.31
CA PRO A 16 -2.16 -5.52 -13.60
C PRO A 16 -3.66 -5.27 -13.65
N THR A 17 -4.16 -4.84 -14.80
CA THR A 17 -5.59 -4.60 -15.01
C THR A 17 -6.17 -5.56 -16.05
N ALA A 18 -7.41 -5.94 -15.86
CA ALA A 18 -8.25 -6.64 -16.82
C ALA A 18 -9.40 -5.75 -17.33
N ASP A 19 -9.43 -4.47 -16.96
CA ASP A 19 -10.44 -3.51 -17.38
C ASP A 19 -10.12 -3.01 -18.80
N ASP A 20 -10.75 -3.63 -19.78
CA ASP A 20 -10.57 -3.33 -21.20
C ASP A 20 -11.02 -1.90 -21.56
N ALA A 21 -12.07 -1.41 -20.88
CA ALA A 21 -12.58 -0.05 -21.12
C ALA A 21 -11.60 1.01 -20.61
N ALA A 22 -11.01 0.80 -19.42
CA ALA A 22 -10.01 1.70 -18.87
C ALA A 22 -8.73 1.72 -19.73
N VAL A 23 -8.31 0.58 -20.28
CA VAL A 23 -7.17 0.51 -21.20
C VAL A 23 -7.48 1.23 -22.52
N ALA A 24 -8.70 1.09 -23.06
CA ALA A 24 -9.13 1.80 -24.27
C ALA A 24 -9.15 3.31 -24.05
N GLU A 25 -9.68 3.78 -22.91
CA GLU A 25 -9.69 5.19 -22.53
C GLU A 25 -8.27 5.77 -22.43
N LEU A 26 -7.37 5.05 -21.72
CA LEU A 26 -5.95 5.41 -21.63
C LEU A 26 -5.30 5.51 -23.02
N ALA A 27 -5.56 4.53 -23.88
CA ALA A 27 -4.97 4.49 -25.22
C ALA A 27 -5.47 5.64 -26.13
N ALA A 28 -6.69 6.12 -25.93
CA ALA A 28 -7.29 7.19 -26.72
C ALA A 28 -6.71 8.59 -26.38
N ASP A 29 -6.21 8.81 -25.16
CA ASP A 29 -5.69 10.10 -24.70
C ASP A 29 -4.15 10.14 -24.74
N ALA A 30 -3.59 11.00 -25.59
CA ALA A 30 -2.15 11.13 -25.77
C ALA A 30 -1.43 11.64 -24.50
N GLY A 31 -2.06 12.55 -23.75
CA GLY A 31 -1.52 13.06 -22.49
C GLY A 31 -1.52 11.98 -21.41
N ALA A 32 -2.63 11.23 -21.30
CA ALA A 32 -2.72 10.11 -20.37
C ALA A 32 -1.69 9.00 -20.67
N ARG A 33 -1.48 8.65 -21.95
CA ARG A 33 -0.43 7.68 -22.34
C ARG A 33 0.96 8.15 -21.97
N ALA A 34 1.23 9.44 -22.08
CA ALA A 34 2.54 9.99 -21.68
C ALA A 34 2.74 9.95 -20.15
N ALA A 35 1.66 10.21 -19.40
CA ALA A 35 1.70 10.35 -17.94
C ALA A 35 1.55 9.02 -17.19
N ILE A 36 0.87 8.02 -17.77
CA ILE A 36 0.48 6.80 -17.05
C ILE A 36 1.22 5.59 -17.61
N ALA A 37 1.85 4.83 -16.71
CA ALA A 37 2.39 3.51 -16.98
C ALA A 37 1.48 2.44 -16.36
N ILE A 38 1.23 1.35 -17.10
CA ILE A 38 0.47 0.20 -16.64
C ILE A 38 1.39 -0.98 -16.34
N MET A 39 0.95 -1.85 -15.43
CA MET A 39 1.77 -2.97 -14.98
C MET A 39 1.42 -4.27 -15.70
N VAL A 40 2.45 -5.07 -15.99
CA VAL A 40 2.32 -6.45 -16.47
C VAL A 40 3.30 -7.36 -15.74
N ASP A 41 2.93 -8.62 -15.56
CA ASP A 41 3.77 -9.64 -14.92
C ASP A 41 3.81 -10.96 -15.72
N SER A 42 2.97 -11.08 -16.76
CA SER A 42 2.86 -12.25 -17.62
C SER A 42 2.62 -11.86 -19.07
N ALA A 43 3.18 -12.62 -20.00
CA ALA A 43 2.94 -12.46 -21.43
C ALA A 43 1.45 -12.70 -21.81
N GLU A 44 0.69 -13.42 -21.00
CA GLU A 44 -0.74 -13.65 -21.20
C GLU A 44 -1.59 -12.38 -21.15
N GLN A 45 -1.07 -11.31 -20.53
CA GLN A 45 -1.75 -10.01 -20.42
C GLN A 45 -1.58 -9.14 -21.69
N LEU A 46 -0.52 -9.39 -22.49
CA LEU A 46 -0.14 -8.54 -23.62
C LEU A 46 -1.22 -8.44 -24.71
N PRO A 47 -1.94 -9.52 -25.08
CA PRO A 47 -2.97 -9.41 -26.12
C PRO A 47 -4.11 -8.46 -25.75
N ALA A 48 -4.42 -8.32 -24.46
CA ALA A 48 -5.46 -7.40 -23.99
C ALA A 48 -5.02 -5.93 -24.18
N LEU A 49 -3.76 -5.62 -23.90
CA LEU A 49 -3.21 -4.27 -24.07
C LEU A 49 -2.97 -3.93 -25.54
N ALA A 50 -2.46 -4.88 -26.33
CA ALA A 50 -2.12 -4.69 -27.73
C ALA A 50 -3.35 -4.37 -28.62
N ARG A 51 -4.55 -4.74 -28.20
CA ARG A 51 -5.79 -4.39 -28.94
C ARG A 51 -6.03 -2.88 -29.00
N HIS A 52 -5.51 -2.12 -28.04
CA HIS A 52 -5.72 -0.69 -27.90
C HIS A 52 -4.48 0.14 -28.18
N ALA A 53 -3.32 -0.50 -28.27
CA ALA A 53 -2.03 0.16 -28.53
C ALA A 53 -1.66 0.15 -30.01
N SER A 54 -0.85 1.12 -30.45
CA SER A 54 -0.22 1.12 -31.79
C SER A 54 1.20 1.68 -31.70
N GLU A 55 2.00 1.51 -32.75
CA GLU A 55 3.36 2.07 -32.78
C GLU A 55 3.38 3.59 -32.71
N GLU A 56 2.35 4.27 -33.25
CA GLU A 56 2.18 5.71 -33.18
C GLU A 56 1.65 6.19 -31.82
N ALA A 57 1.03 5.28 -31.06
CA ALA A 57 0.40 5.57 -29.77
C ALA A 57 0.76 4.49 -28.74
N PRO A 58 2.04 4.34 -28.38
CA PRO A 58 2.48 3.28 -27.50
C PRO A 58 1.98 3.46 -26.05
N LEU A 59 1.65 2.34 -25.41
CA LEU A 59 1.40 2.28 -23.98
C LEU A 59 2.71 2.03 -23.21
N ARG A 60 2.92 2.77 -22.14
CA ARG A 60 4.06 2.60 -21.21
C ARG A 60 3.80 1.43 -20.28
N VAL A 61 4.73 0.48 -20.20
CA VAL A 61 4.60 -0.76 -19.44
C VAL A 61 5.70 -0.86 -18.38
N CYS A 62 5.32 -1.10 -17.14
CA CYS A 62 6.21 -1.47 -16.04
C CYS A 62 6.07 -2.97 -15.73
N LEU A 63 7.18 -3.68 -15.62
CA LEU A 63 7.17 -5.10 -15.30
C LEU A 63 7.08 -5.32 -13.79
N ASP A 64 6.08 -6.07 -13.31
CA ASP A 64 6.04 -6.52 -11.91
C ASP A 64 6.83 -7.82 -11.74
N VAL A 65 7.88 -7.78 -10.94
CA VAL A 65 8.74 -8.92 -10.68
C VAL A 65 8.64 -9.32 -9.20
N ASP A 66 8.30 -10.58 -8.95
CA ASP A 66 8.14 -11.15 -7.63
C ASP A 66 9.40 -10.95 -6.76
N ALA A 67 9.27 -10.12 -5.73
CA ALA A 67 10.33 -9.83 -4.77
C ALA A 67 10.41 -10.86 -3.63
N SER A 68 9.60 -11.89 -3.61
CA SER A 68 9.59 -12.92 -2.56
C SER A 68 10.95 -13.59 -2.39
N TRP A 69 11.24 -14.00 -1.17
CA TRP A 69 12.45 -14.77 -0.85
C TRP A 69 12.18 -16.27 -0.94
N LYS A 70 12.95 -16.97 -1.75
CA LYS A 70 12.84 -18.41 -1.99
C LYS A 70 14.17 -19.08 -1.61
N PRO A 71 14.44 -19.27 -0.28
CA PRO A 71 15.74 -19.75 0.18
C PRO A 71 16.08 -21.18 -0.26
N VAL A 72 15.08 -22.03 -0.39
CA VAL A 72 15.20 -23.42 -0.83
C VAL A 72 13.97 -23.82 -1.64
N PRO A 73 14.03 -24.89 -2.47
CA PRO A 73 12.88 -25.39 -3.20
C PRO A 73 11.66 -25.63 -2.30
N GLY A 74 10.49 -25.18 -2.73
CA GLY A 74 9.22 -25.34 -2.00
C GLY A 74 8.98 -24.30 -0.89
N VAL A 75 9.95 -23.44 -0.56
CA VAL A 75 9.76 -22.36 0.42
C VAL A 75 9.58 -21.04 -0.30
N HIS A 76 8.44 -20.39 -0.06
CA HIS A 76 8.09 -19.08 -0.58
C HIS A 76 7.75 -18.13 0.58
N ILE A 77 8.52 -17.06 0.71
CA ILE A 77 8.32 -16.03 1.74
C ILE A 77 8.12 -14.69 1.03
N GLY A 78 6.90 -14.21 1.01
CA GLY A 78 6.51 -12.98 0.32
C GLY A 78 5.09 -13.01 -0.22
N THR A 79 4.80 -12.11 -1.13
CA THR A 79 3.48 -12.01 -1.77
C THR A 79 3.32 -13.08 -2.86
N LEU A 80 2.13 -13.62 -3.02
CA LEU A 80 1.77 -14.50 -4.12
C LEU A 80 1.07 -13.67 -5.20
N ARG A 81 1.85 -13.01 -6.05
CA ARG A 81 1.35 -12.11 -7.09
C ARG A 81 1.95 -12.45 -8.44
N SER A 82 3.09 -11.86 -8.79
CA SER A 82 3.75 -12.07 -10.07
C SER A 82 4.32 -13.49 -10.23
N PRO A 83 4.15 -14.13 -11.39
CA PRO A 83 4.84 -15.38 -11.73
C PRO A 83 6.31 -15.15 -12.14
N THR A 84 6.68 -13.92 -12.49
CA THR A 84 8.02 -13.53 -12.93
C THR A 84 8.92 -13.26 -11.73
N HIS A 85 10.01 -14.03 -11.56
CA HIS A 85 10.87 -13.93 -10.39
C HIS A 85 12.36 -13.81 -10.70
N SER A 86 12.85 -14.55 -11.71
CA SER A 86 14.28 -14.58 -12.04
C SER A 86 14.66 -13.50 -13.07
N PRO A 87 15.94 -13.09 -13.11
CA PRO A 87 16.43 -12.17 -14.16
C PRO A 87 16.13 -12.64 -15.57
N ARG A 88 16.21 -13.96 -15.83
CA ARG A 88 15.87 -14.53 -17.13
C ARG A 88 14.39 -14.36 -17.47
N GLN A 89 13.48 -14.70 -16.55
CA GLN A 89 12.05 -14.53 -16.78
C GLN A 89 11.68 -13.06 -17.02
N ALA A 90 12.27 -12.13 -16.25
CA ALA A 90 12.04 -10.70 -16.44
C ALA A 90 12.54 -10.22 -17.81
N ALA A 91 13.70 -10.67 -18.27
CA ALA A 91 14.21 -10.34 -19.60
C ALA A 91 13.38 -10.99 -20.72
N ASP A 92 12.87 -12.22 -20.51
CA ASP A 92 11.97 -12.89 -21.45
C ASP A 92 10.64 -12.13 -21.58
N LEU A 93 10.07 -11.70 -20.47
CA LEU A 93 8.86 -10.87 -20.45
C LEU A 93 9.12 -9.49 -21.09
N ALA A 94 10.25 -8.86 -20.80
CA ALA A 94 10.64 -7.58 -21.40
C ALA A 94 10.68 -7.68 -22.94
N ARG A 95 11.31 -8.74 -23.47
CA ARG A 95 11.35 -8.99 -24.91
C ARG A 95 9.95 -9.24 -25.50
N ALA A 96 9.10 -9.96 -24.76
CA ALA A 96 7.73 -10.19 -25.22
C ALA A 96 6.93 -8.88 -25.31
N VAL A 97 7.09 -7.99 -24.33
CA VAL A 97 6.48 -6.64 -24.38
C VAL A 97 7.03 -5.84 -25.56
N ASP A 98 8.36 -5.75 -25.70
CA ASP A 98 9.02 -4.95 -26.73
C ASP A 98 8.74 -5.46 -28.16
N SER A 99 8.52 -6.77 -28.32
CA SER A 99 8.09 -7.37 -29.60
C SER A 99 6.60 -7.23 -29.89
N THR A 100 5.81 -6.71 -28.95
CA THR A 100 4.38 -6.48 -29.12
C THR A 100 4.17 -5.05 -29.64
N PRO A 101 3.65 -4.84 -30.86
CA PRO A 101 3.46 -3.50 -31.42
C PRO A 101 2.67 -2.57 -30.49
N GLY A 102 3.18 -1.37 -30.29
CA GLY A 102 2.53 -0.37 -29.44
C GLY A 102 2.71 -0.56 -27.93
N LEU A 103 3.54 -1.51 -27.47
CA LEU A 103 3.91 -1.60 -26.05
C LEU A 103 5.39 -1.23 -25.86
N ARG A 104 5.70 -0.48 -24.82
CA ARG A 104 7.07 -0.05 -24.51
C ARG A 104 7.38 -0.29 -23.03
N VAL A 105 8.41 -1.06 -22.75
CA VAL A 105 8.91 -1.23 -21.38
C VAL A 105 9.56 0.08 -20.90
N ILE A 106 9.10 0.60 -19.76
CA ILE A 106 9.68 1.80 -19.15
C ILE A 106 10.34 1.51 -17.80
N GLY A 107 9.99 0.40 -17.15
CA GLY A 107 10.49 0.14 -15.81
C GLY A 107 10.22 -1.25 -15.29
N VAL A 108 10.74 -1.47 -14.09
CA VAL A 108 10.54 -2.67 -13.28
C VAL A 108 10.08 -2.26 -11.88
N MET A 109 9.07 -2.93 -11.35
CA MET A 109 8.68 -2.85 -9.94
C MET A 109 8.95 -4.18 -9.24
N MET A 110 9.50 -4.11 -8.02
CA MET A 110 9.74 -5.29 -7.17
C MET A 110 9.38 -4.96 -5.72
N TYR A 111 8.14 -5.26 -5.33
CA TYR A 111 7.64 -4.97 -3.97
C TYR A 111 7.92 -6.10 -2.99
N GLU A 112 8.71 -5.84 -1.98
CA GLU A 112 9.10 -6.78 -0.92
C GLU A 112 8.12 -6.79 0.27
N GLY A 113 6.89 -7.24 0.06
CA GLY A 113 5.83 -7.20 1.08
C GLY A 113 6.15 -7.93 2.39
N HIS A 114 6.99 -8.96 2.37
CA HIS A 114 7.45 -9.69 3.56
C HIS A 114 8.48 -8.91 4.41
N ILE A 115 9.00 -7.80 3.90
CA ILE A 115 9.83 -6.85 4.63
C ILE A 115 9.01 -5.59 4.93
N ALA A 116 8.42 -5.00 3.89
CA ALA A 116 7.69 -3.74 3.97
C ALA A 116 6.40 -3.80 4.81
N GLY A 117 5.75 -4.96 4.88
CA GLY A 117 4.47 -5.17 5.56
C GLY A 117 4.54 -6.03 6.83
N VAL A 118 5.73 -6.40 7.30
CA VAL A 118 5.92 -7.25 8.48
C VAL A 118 6.83 -6.56 9.50
N GLY A 119 6.25 -6.14 10.64
CA GLY A 119 6.99 -5.49 11.72
C GLY A 119 8.01 -6.42 12.39
N ASP A 120 9.18 -5.88 12.72
CA ASP A 120 10.33 -6.60 13.27
C ASP A 120 10.65 -6.27 14.74
N ALA A 121 9.84 -5.42 15.39
CA ALA A 121 10.02 -5.03 16.79
C ALA A 121 9.61 -6.13 17.80
N GLY A 122 8.95 -7.19 17.35
CA GLY A 122 8.50 -8.28 18.21
C GLY A 122 9.64 -8.92 19.01
N SER A 123 9.33 -9.31 20.26
CA SER A 123 10.25 -10.00 21.17
C SER A 123 10.21 -11.53 20.98
N GLY A 124 11.13 -12.23 21.66
CA GLY A 124 11.18 -13.69 21.68
C GLY A 124 11.65 -14.36 20.37
N PRO A 125 11.52 -15.69 20.27
CA PRO A 125 12.03 -16.47 19.14
C PRO A 125 11.40 -16.09 17.80
N ARG A 126 10.09 -15.78 17.78
CA ARG A 126 9.39 -15.35 16.57
C ARG A 126 9.95 -14.02 16.03
N GLY A 127 10.14 -13.03 16.91
CA GLY A 127 10.72 -11.75 16.51
C GLY A 127 12.17 -11.91 16.00
N ALA A 128 12.97 -12.78 16.64
CA ALA A 128 14.32 -13.10 16.16
C ALA A 128 14.30 -13.77 14.78
N ALA A 129 13.38 -14.70 14.54
CA ALA A 129 13.22 -15.36 13.24
C ALA A 129 12.81 -14.37 12.13
N ILE A 130 11.88 -13.46 12.42
CA ILE A 130 11.47 -12.40 11.47
C ILE A 130 12.69 -11.53 11.10
N ARG A 131 13.45 -11.05 12.08
CA ARG A 131 14.65 -10.23 11.83
C ARG A 131 15.70 -10.96 11.00
N LEU A 132 15.94 -12.24 11.29
CA LEU A 132 16.88 -13.07 10.53
C LEU A 132 16.40 -13.24 9.08
N MET A 133 15.13 -13.58 8.89
CA MET A 133 14.50 -13.71 7.58
C MET A 133 14.66 -12.42 6.78
N GLN A 134 14.27 -11.28 7.36
CA GLN A 134 14.37 -9.98 6.69
C GLN A 134 15.82 -9.62 6.35
N LYS A 135 16.78 -9.86 7.26
CA LYS A 135 18.20 -9.61 7.00
C LYS A 135 18.73 -10.41 5.81
N LEU A 136 18.39 -11.69 5.73
CA LEU A 136 18.83 -12.58 4.65
C LEU A 136 18.13 -12.21 3.33
N SER A 137 16.83 -11.95 3.41
CA SER A 137 16.01 -11.57 2.25
C SER A 137 16.46 -10.24 1.63
N ARG A 138 16.69 -9.20 2.43
CA ARG A 138 17.19 -7.89 1.94
C ARG A 138 18.48 -8.06 1.13
N LYS A 139 19.42 -8.86 1.64
CA LYS A 139 20.71 -9.11 0.97
C LYS A 139 20.56 -9.87 -0.35
N GLU A 140 19.66 -10.86 -0.39
CA GLU A 140 19.36 -11.61 -1.61
C GLU A 140 18.67 -10.72 -2.62
N LEU A 141 17.61 -10.03 -2.20
CA LEU A 141 16.77 -9.21 -3.04
C LEU A 141 17.55 -8.07 -3.72
N ALA A 142 18.39 -7.35 -2.97
CA ALA A 142 19.23 -6.29 -3.54
C ALA A 142 20.10 -6.80 -4.70
N LYS A 143 20.71 -7.99 -4.53
CA LYS A 143 21.50 -8.62 -5.59
C LYS A 143 20.64 -9.08 -6.77
N ARG A 144 19.47 -9.65 -6.51
CA ARG A 144 18.56 -10.15 -7.55
C ARG A 144 17.93 -8.98 -8.30
N ARG A 145 17.51 -7.93 -7.62
CA ARG A 145 16.96 -6.70 -8.24
C ARG A 145 17.98 -6.09 -9.21
N ALA A 146 19.21 -5.91 -8.80
CA ALA A 146 20.28 -5.41 -9.68
C ALA A 146 20.50 -6.31 -10.91
N LYS A 147 20.43 -7.64 -10.75
CA LYS A 147 20.52 -8.58 -11.89
C LYS A 147 19.30 -8.54 -12.79
N VAL A 148 18.09 -8.37 -12.22
CA VAL A 148 16.85 -8.22 -12.98
C VAL A 148 16.93 -6.95 -13.83
N VAL A 149 17.28 -5.83 -13.24
CA VAL A 149 17.43 -4.55 -13.95
C VAL A 149 18.44 -4.69 -15.08
N ALA A 150 19.64 -5.19 -14.82
CA ALA A 150 20.67 -5.39 -15.84
C ALA A 150 20.21 -6.32 -16.97
N ALA A 151 19.45 -7.38 -16.67
CA ALA A 151 18.95 -8.32 -17.67
C ALA A 151 17.82 -7.71 -18.52
N VAL A 152 16.96 -6.91 -17.93
CA VAL A 152 15.89 -6.18 -18.65
C VAL A 152 16.51 -5.09 -19.52
N GLU A 153 17.43 -4.28 -18.98
CA GLU A 153 18.12 -3.22 -19.75
C GLU A 153 18.94 -3.80 -20.92
N ALA A 154 19.54 -4.96 -20.76
CA ALA A 154 20.21 -5.65 -21.86
C ALA A 154 19.24 -6.12 -22.96
N ALA A 155 17.98 -6.32 -22.64
CA ALA A 155 16.94 -6.76 -23.56
C ALA A 155 16.28 -5.60 -24.34
N VAL A 156 15.97 -4.48 -23.63
CA VAL A 156 15.11 -3.41 -24.17
C VAL A 156 15.69 -1.99 -24.05
N GLY A 157 16.91 -1.86 -23.54
CA GLY A 157 17.55 -0.57 -23.30
C GLY A 157 17.34 -0.04 -21.88
N LYS A 158 17.83 1.19 -21.64
CA LYS A 158 17.82 1.83 -20.31
C LYS A 158 16.40 2.05 -19.80
N LEU A 159 16.15 1.67 -18.56
CA LEU A 159 14.87 1.88 -17.88
C LEU A 159 14.72 3.32 -17.37
N GLU A 160 13.50 3.84 -17.44
CA GLU A 160 13.11 5.13 -16.85
C GLU A 160 12.88 4.98 -15.35
N LEU A 161 12.36 3.81 -14.90
CA LEU A 161 11.89 3.56 -13.54
C LEU A 161 12.37 2.20 -13.01
N VAL A 162 12.92 2.19 -11.82
CA VAL A 162 13.12 0.98 -11.00
C VAL A 162 12.52 1.24 -9.64
N ASN A 163 11.29 0.75 -9.45
CA ASN A 163 10.52 0.95 -8.22
C ASN A 163 10.65 -0.25 -7.28
N GLY A 164 10.63 0.03 -6.01
CA GLY A 164 10.59 -0.96 -4.95
C GLY A 164 10.15 -0.38 -3.62
N GLY A 165 10.09 -1.23 -2.62
CA GLY A 165 9.83 -0.80 -1.26
C GLY A 165 8.37 -0.58 -0.90
N GLY A 166 8.20 -0.32 0.34
CA GLY A 166 7.01 0.13 1.03
C GLY A 166 7.45 0.83 2.31
N THR A 167 6.55 1.42 3.06
CA THR A 167 6.87 2.18 4.28
C THR A 167 7.82 1.44 5.22
N GLY A 168 7.63 0.12 5.41
CA GLY A 168 8.46 -0.68 6.33
C GLY A 168 9.82 -1.13 5.79
N SER A 169 10.15 -0.86 4.52
CA SER A 169 11.42 -1.23 3.91
C SER A 169 12.19 -0.07 3.27
N LEU A 170 11.69 1.17 3.37
CA LEU A 170 12.26 2.36 2.75
C LEU A 170 13.76 2.46 2.94
N GLU A 171 14.23 2.35 4.18
CA GLU A 171 15.64 2.47 4.53
C GLU A 171 16.53 1.50 3.75
N SER A 172 16.12 0.23 3.67
CA SER A 172 16.88 -0.79 2.95
C SER A 172 16.77 -0.65 1.43
N THR A 173 15.60 -0.26 0.93
CA THR A 173 15.33 -0.13 -0.50
C THR A 173 16.03 1.10 -1.09
N CYS A 174 15.99 2.24 -0.40
CA CYS A 174 16.72 3.44 -0.80
C CYS A 174 18.24 3.28 -0.78
N ALA A 175 18.77 2.30 -0.04
CA ALA A 175 20.20 1.99 -0.03
C ALA A 175 20.67 1.17 -1.25
N GLU A 176 19.75 0.67 -2.08
CA GLU A 176 20.07 -0.13 -3.26
C GLU A 176 20.36 0.76 -4.47
N SER A 177 21.55 0.62 -5.05
CA SER A 177 21.99 1.44 -6.19
C SER A 177 21.17 1.23 -7.48
N ALA A 178 20.44 0.12 -7.58
CA ALA A 178 19.59 -0.18 -8.73
C ALA A 178 18.19 0.46 -8.64
N VAL A 179 17.78 0.93 -7.45
CA VAL A 179 16.46 1.53 -7.22
C VAL A 179 16.52 3.02 -7.55
N THR A 180 15.59 3.49 -8.38
CA THR A 180 15.43 4.91 -8.71
C THR A 180 14.26 5.54 -7.99
N GLU A 181 13.30 4.72 -7.52
CA GLU A 181 12.10 5.17 -6.82
C GLU A 181 11.69 4.19 -5.71
N ALA A 182 11.35 4.71 -4.54
CA ALA A 182 10.86 3.92 -3.43
C ALA A 182 9.45 4.35 -3.01
N ALA A 183 8.53 3.37 -2.88
CA ALA A 183 7.15 3.61 -2.49
C ALA A 183 6.98 3.72 -0.97
N ALA A 184 6.19 4.69 -0.50
CA ALA A 184 6.00 4.96 0.94
C ALA A 184 4.61 5.48 1.33
N GLY A 185 3.56 5.20 0.56
CA GLY A 185 2.22 5.80 0.72
C GLY A 185 1.70 5.87 2.17
N SER A 186 1.67 4.75 2.88
CA SER A 186 1.21 4.69 4.29
C SER A 186 2.06 5.53 5.25
N GLY A 187 3.32 5.78 4.94
CA GLY A 187 4.22 6.58 5.78
C GLY A 187 3.73 8.00 6.01
N PHE A 188 2.98 8.59 5.07
CA PHE A 188 2.44 9.94 5.18
C PHE A 188 1.36 10.11 6.25
N VAL A 189 0.65 9.06 6.62
CA VAL A 189 -0.44 9.12 7.60
C VAL A 189 -0.16 8.35 8.89
N GLY A 190 0.93 7.62 8.96
CA GLY A 190 1.42 6.93 10.15
C GLY A 190 0.41 5.97 10.81
N PRO A 191 -0.13 4.97 10.09
CA PRO A 191 -1.08 4.02 10.67
C PRO A 191 -0.40 3.06 11.64
N THR A 192 -1.20 2.43 12.53
CA THR A 192 -0.70 1.60 13.64
C THR A 192 0.06 0.34 13.18
N LEU A 193 -0.14 -0.13 11.94
CA LEU A 193 0.61 -1.25 11.39
C LEU A 193 2.14 -1.06 11.50
N PHE A 194 2.60 0.19 11.42
CA PHE A 194 4.02 0.53 11.43
C PHE A 194 4.58 0.85 12.82
N ASP A 195 3.79 0.75 13.89
CA ASP A 195 4.29 0.91 15.28
C ASP A 195 5.23 -0.24 15.69
N ASN A 196 5.19 -1.36 14.96
CA ASN A 196 5.96 -2.56 15.24
C ASN A 196 7.24 -2.67 14.41
N TYR A 197 7.84 -1.54 14.01
CA TYR A 197 9.13 -1.51 13.31
C TYR A 197 10.23 -0.96 14.21
N ARG A 198 11.46 -1.49 14.07
CA ARG A 198 12.63 -1.05 14.83
C ARG A 198 13.39 0.10 14.19
N ALA A 199 13.33 0.18 12.86
CA ALA A 199 14.08 1.15 12.08
C ALA A 199 13.55 2.59 12.23
N PHE A 200 12.24 2.74 12.52
CA PHE A 200 11.58 4.04 12.65
C PHE A 200 10.35 3.95 13.56
N THR A 201 9.89 5.11 14.01
CA THR A 201 8.60 5.28 14.69
C THR A 201 7.72 6.18 13.82
N PRO A 202 6.56 5.72 13.36
CA PRO A 202 5.69 6.54 12.53
C PRO A 202 5.12 7.71 13.33
N THR A 203 5.00 8.88 12.71
CA THR A 203 4.24 10.00 13.26
C THR A 203 2.79 9.88 12.81
N PRO A 204 1.83 9.64 13.73
CA PRO A 204 0.42 9.62 13.38
C PRO A 204 -0.03 10.98 12.83
N ALA A 205 -0.68 10.98 11.66
CA ALA A 205 -1.16 12.19 11.00
C ALA A 205 -2.64 12.09 10.57
N SER A 206 -3.29 10.96 10.82
CA SER A 206 -4.70 10.76 10.46
C SER A 206 -5.44 9.93 11.51
N TRP A 207 -6.64 10.36 11.84
CA TRP A 207 -7.55 9.71 12.78
C TRP A 207 -8.97 9.81 12.26
N PHE A 208 -9.84 8.94 12.75
CA PHE A 208 -11.28 9.14 12.67
C PHE A 208 -11.87 9.30 14.05
N LEU A 209 -12.93 10.08 14.16
CA LEU A 209 -13.57 10.43 15.42
C LEU A 209 -14.96 9.79 15.49
N LEU A 210 -15.29 9.22 16.65
CA LEU A 210 -16.61 8.66 16.93
C LEU A 210 -17.16 9.27 18.21
N PRO A 211 -18.42 9.76 18.21
CA PRO A 211 -19.02 10.33 19.41
C PRO A 211 -19.42 9.25 20.41
N VAL A 212 -19.27 9.53 21.69
CA VAL A 212 -19.86 8.75 22.76
C VAL A 212 -21.38 8.87 22.66
N VAL A 213 -22.08 7.75 22.58
CA VAL A 213 -23.55 7.69 22.49
C VAL A 213 -24.21 7.04 23.72
N ARG A 214 -23.44 6.27 24.51
CA ARG A 214 -23.93 5.63 25.74
C ARG A 214 -22.88 5.60 26.83
N ARG A 215 -23.36 5.53 28.09
CA ARG A 215 -22.51 5.31 29.27
C ARG A 215 -23.14 4.21 30.12
N PRO A 216 -22.93 2.92 29.80
CA PRO A 216 -23.56 1.81 30.51
C PRO A 216 -23.03 1.64 31.93
N LYS A 217 -21.77 2.02 32.18
CA LYS A 217 -21.13 1.97 33.50
C LYS A 217 -20.23 3.20 33.71
N LYS A 218 -19.75 3.38 34.96
CA LYS A 218 -18.88 4.50 35.32
C LYS A 218 -17.57 4.55 34.52
N ASP A 219 -17.02 3.39 34.17
CA ASP A 219 -15.76 3.19 33.50
C ASP A 219 -15.92 2.62 32.09
N THR A 220 -17.12 2.74 31.50
CA THR A 220 -17.45 2.23 30.19
C THR A 220 -18.27 3.25 29.42
N VAL A 221 -17.85 3.53 28.19
CA VAL A 221 -18.60 4.32 27.21
C VAL A 221 -18.81 3.49 25.96
N THR A 222 -19.86 3.79 25.19
CA THR A 222 -20.08 3.19 23.87
C THR A 222 -20.07 4.31 22.85
N VAL A 223 -19.25 4.16 21.81
CA VAL A 223 -19.20 5.10 20.67
C VAL A 223 -20.03 4.61 19.51
N ALA A 224 -20.47 5.52 18.64
CA ALA A 224 -21.23 5.19 17.43
C ALA A 224 -20.29 4.69 16.31
N GLY A 225 -20.46 3.45 15.84
CA GLY A 225 -19.62 2.84 14.82
C GLY A 225 -18.31 2.27 15.41
N GLY A 226 -17.32 2.04 14.54
CA GLY A 226 -15.98 1.58 14.94
C GLY A 226 -15.50 0.30 14.27
N GLY A 227 -16.37 -0.47 13.64
CA GLY A 227 -16.05 -1.75 13.00
C GLY A 227 -15.20 -1.62 11.70
N ARG A 228 -14.19 -0.75 11.71
CA ARG A 228 -13.27 -0.53 10.59
C ARG A 228 -12.07 -1.45 10.69
N ILE A 229 -12.26 -2.72 10.31
CA ILE A 229 -11.21 -3.74 10.40
C ILE A 229 -10.35 -3.67 9.15
N ALA A 230 -9.02 -3.56 9.33
CA ALA A 230 -8.08 -3.49 8.22
C ALA A 230 -7.97 -4.81 7.47
N SER A 231 -7.75 -4.74 6.17
CA SER A 231 -7.55 -5.88 5.28
C SER A 231 -6.35 -6.75 5.68
N GLY A 232 -6.43 -8.03 5.35
CA GLY A 232 -5.45 -9.08 5.68
C GLY A 232 -6.03 -10.17 6.57
N PRO A 233 -5.22 -11.11 7.08
CA PRO A 233 -5.70 -12.13 8.02
C PRO A 233 -6.35 -11.47 9.24
N ALA A 234 -7.54 -11.92 9.61
CA ALA A 234 -8.27 -11.38 10.76
C ALA A 234 -7.47 -11.56 12.06
N GLY A 235 -7.41 -10.51 12.86
CA GLY A 235 -6.69 -10.50 14.13
C GLY A 235 -6.84 -9.17 14.85
N THR A 236 -6.44 -9.12 16.11
CA THR A 236 -6.49 -7.90 16.93
C THR A 236 -5.56 -6.80 16.41
N ASP A 237 -4.54 -7.17 15.68
CA ASP A 237 -3.62 -6.28 14.98
C ASP A 237 -4.23 -5.59 13.75
N ARG A 238 -5.47 -5.94 13.41
CA ARG A 238 -6.26 -5.32 12.33
C ARG A 238 -7.34 -4.37 12.83
N LEU A 239 -7.46 -4.21 14.15
CA LEU A 239 -8.44 -3.32 14.75
C LEU A 239 -7.88 -1.90 14.88
N PRO A 240 -8.68 -0.86 14.58
CA PRO A 240 -8.31 0.52 14.89
C PRO A 240 -7.96 0.68 16.38
N SER A 241 -7.14 1.63 16.73
CA SER A 241 -6.74 1.86 18.11
C SER A 241 -7.41 3.10 18.68
N PRO A 242 -8.22 3.01 19.77
CA PRO A 242 -8.65 4.19 20.50
C PRO A 242 -7.41 4.88 21.08
N SER A 243 -7.15 6.09 20.62
CA SER A 243 -5.89 6.78 20.87
C SER A 243 -6.04 7.98 21.79
N PHE A 244 -7.18 8.68 21.72
CA PHE A 244 -7.43 9.85 22.56
C PHE A 244 -8.91 9.96 22.95
N PRO A 245 -9.23 10.21 24.25
CA PRO A 245 -8.25 10.30 25.34
C PRO A 245 -7.54 8.95 25.57
N ALA A 246 -6.30 9.02 26.06
CA ALA A 246 -5.50 7.84 26.36
C ALA A 246 -6.12 7.03 27.51
N GLY A 247 -5.91 5.70 27.52
CA GLY A 247 -6.41 4.82 28.57
C GLY A 247 -7.79 4.23 28.29
N LEU A 248 -8.25 4.24 27.05
CA LEU A 248 -9.40 3.47 26.56
C LEU A 248 -8.94 2.19 25.88
N SER A 249 -9.73 1.13 26.05
CA SER A 249 -9.55 -0.16 25.38
C SER A 249 -10.90 -0.71 24.95
N TYR A 250 -10.94 -1.59 23.98
CA TYR A 250 -12.15 -2.33 23.62
C TYR A 250 -12.64 -3.20 24.79
N ALA A 251 -13.94 -3.32 24.94
CA ALA A 251 -14.53 -4.32 25.83
C ALA A 251 -14.14 -5.72 25.31
N PRO A 252 -13.57 -6.61 26.15
CA PRO A 252 -12.94 -7.85 25.69
C PRO A 252 -13.86 -8.78 24.91
N ASP A 253 -15.14 -8.83 25.28
CA ASP A 253 -16.08 -9.80 24.72
C ASP A 253 -16.85 -9.30 23.49
N GLU A 254 -16.82 -7.97 23.22
CA GLU A 254 -17.53 -7.37 22.08
C GLU A 254 -16.58 -6.86 21.00
N GLY A 255 -15.49 -6.19 21.38
CA GLY A 255 -14.58 -5.55 20.42
C GLY A 255 -15.24 -4.41 19.65
N PRO A 256 -14.69 -4.05 18.46
CA PRO A 256 -15.23 -3.01 17.61
C PRO A 256 -16.45 -3.52 16.83
N GLY A 257 -17.58 -2.86 17.00
CA GLY A 257 -18.83 -3.18 16.32
C GLY A 257 -19.09 -2.28 15.12
N GLU A 258 -19.87 -2.77 14.17
CA GLU A 258 -20.27 -2.01 12.98
C GLU A 258 -21.02 -0.73 13.35
N VAL A 259 -21.99 -0.82 14.27
CA VAL A 259 -22.88 0.28 14.66
C VAL A 259 -22.47 0.91 15.97
N GLN A 260 -21.99 0.13 16.91
CA GLN A 260 -21.61 0.58 18.26
C GLN A 260 -20.38 -0.17 18.76
N THR A 261 -19.50 0.54 19.45
CA THR A 261 -18.27 0.00 20.01
C THR A 261 -18.15 0.36 21.48
N PRO A 262 -18.23 -0.61 22.41
CA PRO A 262 -17.98 -0.36 23.83
C PRO A 262 -16.49 -0.25 24.12
N LEU A 263 -16.14 0.78 24.88
CA LEU A 263 -14.79 1.07 25.34
C LEU A 263 -14.74 1.15 26.84
N THR A 264 -13.73 0.56 27.46
CA THR A 264 -13.49 0.53 28.89
C THR A 264 -12.20 1.21 29.27
N GLY A 265 -12.12 1.73 30.49
CA GLY A 265 -10.90 2.31 31.02
C GLY A 265 -11.14 3.56 31.87
N ASP A 266 -10.10 4.04 32.53
CA ASP A 266 -10.22 5.18 33.43
C ASP A 266 -10.64 6.47 32.71
N ALA A 267 -10.21 6.66 31.46
CA ALA A 267 -10.62 7.81 30.66
C ALA A 267 -12.13 7.86 30.39
N ALA A 268 -12.83 6.72 30.39
CA ALA A 268 -14.29 6.68 30.22
C ALA A 268 -15.04 7.41 31.34
N ARG A 269 -14.42 7.57 32.51
CA ARG A 269 -15.06 8.24 33.69
C ARG A 269 -15.31 9.72 33.44
N THR A 270 -14.53 10.37 32.63
CA THR A 270 -14.59 11.80 32.33
C THR A 270 -15.33 12.13 31.03
N LEU A 271 -15.60 11.13 30.20
CA LEU A 271 -16.31 11.31 28.95
C LEU A 271 -17.81 11.43 29.11
N HIS A 272 -18.45 12.31 28.35
CA HIS A 272 -19.90 12.55 28.34
C HIS A 272 -20.50 12.16 26.98
N ILE A 273 -21.82 12.06 26.91
CA ILE A 273 -22.51 11.86 25.63
C ILE A 273 -22.18 13.02 24.69
N GLY A 274 -21.77 12.70 23.48
CA GLY A 274 -21.35 13.65 22.45
C GLY A 274 -19.84 13.89 22.40
N ASP A 275 -19.08 13.54 23.44
CA ASP A 275 -17.63 13.71 23.42
C ASP A 275 -16.98 12.82 22.34
N PRO A 276 -15.99 13.31 21.59
CA PRO A 276 -15.32 12.55 20.56
C PRO A 276 -14.25 11.61 21.16
N VAL A 277 -14.22 10.39 20.69
CA VAL A 277 -13.07 9.49 20.85
C VAL A 277 -12.33 9.38 19.53
N TRP A 278 -11.04 9.58 19.56
CA TRP A 278 -10.16 9.54 18.40
C TRP A 278 -9.59 8.16 18.22
N PHE A 279 -9.71 7.62 17.01
CA PHE A 279 -9.19 6.31 16.65
C PHE A 279 -8.11 6.46 15.60
N ARG A 280 -6.99 5.80 15.81
CA ARG A 280 -5.96 5.65 14.81
C ARG A 280 -6.23 4.41 13.97
N HIS A 281 -6.23 4.56 12.66
CA HIS A 281 -6.47 3.46 11.71
C HIS A 281 -5.24 2.55 11.62
N VAL A 282 -5.45 1.32 11.11
CA VAL A 282 -4.37 0.31 11.00
C VAL A 282 -3.60 0.45 9.70
N LYS A 283 -4.31 0.67 8.58
CA LYS A 283 -3.75 0.91 7.26
C LYS A 283 -4.27 2.23 6.69
N ALA A 284 -3.56 2.81 5.72
CA ALA A 284 -3.86 4.13 5.22
C ALA A 284 -5.18 4.24 4.46
N GLY A 285 -5.58 3.18 3.73
CA GLY A 285 -6.71 3.23 2.80
C GLY A 285 -8.09 3.17 3.46
N GLU A 286 -8.28 2.38 4.52
CA GLU A 286 -9.62 2.07 5.06
C GLU A 286 -10.40 3.31 5.51
N THR A 287 -9.73 4.35 5.99
CA THR A 287 -10.41 5.58 6.44
C THR A 287 -11.12 6.28 5.29
N ALA A 288 -10.53 6.26 4.09
CA ALA A 288 -11.13 6.87 2.90
C ALA A 288 -12.38 6.13 2.40
N GLU A 289 -12.53 4.83 2.73
CA GLU A 289 -13.74 4.06 2.42
C GLU A 289 -14.93 4.43 3.32
N HIS A 290 -14.68 5.02 4.47
CA HIS A 290 -15.70 5.31 5.48
C HIS A 290 -16.03 6.80 5.64
N ALA A 291 -15.30 7.68 4.97
CA ALA A 291 -15.46 9.12 5.09
C ALA A 291 -15.50 9.79 3.71
N ASN A 292 -16.41 10.73 3.52
CA ASN A 292 -16.48 11.51 2.28
C ASN A 292 -15.42 12.61 2.20
N ALA A 293 -14.87 13.02 3.34
CA ALA A 293 -13.83 14.04 3.39
C ALA A 293 -12.93 13.87 4.62
N ALA A 294 -11.70 14.33 4.50
CA ALA A 294 -10.78 14.56 5.59
C ALA A 294 -10.79 16.04 5.97
N ILE A 295 -10.87 16.34 7.27
CA ILE A 295 -10.70 17.68 7.80
C ILE A 295 -9.22 17.87 8.11
N VAL A 296 -8.60 18.87 7.52
CA VAL A 296 -7.19 19.18 7.68
C VAL A 296 -7.00 20.17 8.83
N VAL A 297 -6.18 19.78 9.80
CA VAL A 297 -5.91 20.59 11.01
C VAL A 297 -4.42 20.89 11.09
N ALA A 298 -4.07 22.15 11.28
CA ALA A 298 -2.73 22.59 11.62
C ALA A 298 -2.80 23.63 12.73
N ASP A 299 -1.86 23.61 13.65
CA ASP A 299 -1.74 24.55 14.78
C ASP A 299 -3.05 24.72 15.58
N GLY A 300 -3.82 23.66 15.71
CA GLY A 300 -5.10 23.65 16.44
C GLY A 300 -6.28 24.27 15.69
N ALA A 301 -6.11 24.66 14.45
CA ALA A 301 -7.16 25.23 13.60
C ALA A 301 -7.48 24.33 12.40
N ILE A 302 -8.73 24.33 11.97
CA ILE A 302 -9.13 23.73 10.70
C ILE A 302 -8.66 24.67 9.59
N ILE A 303 -7.82 24.15 8.72
CA ILE A 303 -7.23 24.93 7.61
C ILE A 303 -7.76 24.53 6.24
N ASP A 304 -8.30 23.29 6.11
CA ASP A 304 -8.79 22.80 4.84
C ASP A 304 -9.74 21.60 5.02
N ARG A 305 -10.37 21.18 3.92
CA ARG A 305 -11.20 19.99 3.80
C ARG A 305 -10.91 19.30 2.46
N TRP A 306 -10.40 18.08 2.49
CA TRP A 306 -10.08 17.30 1.31
C TRP A 306 -11.12 16.20 1.09
N ASP A 307 -11.74 16.18 -0.08
CA ASP A 307 -12.63 15.10 -0.43
C ASP A 307 -11.85 13.80 -0.67
N THR A 308 -12.37 12.71 -0.14
CA THR A 308 -11.86 11.37 -0.46
C THR A 308 -12.41 10.91 -1.81
N TYR A 309 -11.88 9.82 -2.38
CA TYR A 309 -12.45 9.23 -3.59
C TYR A 309 -13.91 8.79 -3.38
N ARG A 310 -14.29 8.31 -2.18
CA ARG A 310 -15.68 8.06 -1.81
C ARG A 310 -16.52 9.34 -1.86
N GLY A 311 -16.01 10.46 -1.37
CA GLY A 311 -16.68 11.77 -1.41
C GLY A 311 -16.91 12.26 -2.84
N LYS A 312 -16.10 11.84 -3.77
CA LYS A 312 -16.23 12.09 -5.21
C LYS A 312 -17.11 11.05 -5.93
N GLY A 313 -17.69 10.10 -5.22
CA GLY A 313 -18.51 9.03 -5.80
C GLY A 313 -17.70 7.95 -6.54
N LEU A 314 -16.41 7.84 -6.28
CA LEU A 314 -15.52 6.88 -6.93
C LEU A 314 -15.34 5.63 -6.06
N ILE A 315 -15.32 4.46 -6.69
CA ILE A 315 -15.09 3.15 -6.05
C ILE A 315 -13.97 2.47 -6.83
N TYR A 316 -12.98 1.95 -6.13
CA TYR A 316 -11.79 1.31 -6.72
C TYR A 316 -11.58 -0.13 -6.22
N SER A 317 -12.60 -0.80 -5.76
CA SER A 317 -12.58 -2.20 -5.29
C SER A 317 -13.44 -3.09 -6.15
#